data_0490af28db72e3e9843acf4c7bc5a1c2
#
_entry.id   0490af28db72e3e9843acf4c7bc5a1c2
#
_cell.length_a   1.000
_cell.length_b   1.000
_cell.length_c   1.000
_cell.angle_alpha   90.00
_cell.angle_beta   90.00
_cell.angle_gamma   90.00
#
_symmetry.space_group_name_H-M   'P 1'
#
loop_
_entity.id
_entity.type
_entity.pdbx_description
1 polymer ?
#
loop_
_entity_poly.entity_id
_entity_poly.type
_entity_poly.pdbx_seq_one_letter_code
_entity_poly.pdbx_strand_id
1 'polypeptide(L)'
;ASRSADGQIYGNGYPFPMKKANMLTGKQAPNVDLYVDAAGAAPLLQECFNSAKHGTKYSIVAVYGKMLEFAGGNFIRNEPVVRGSTAYDHAIITEVIDHIIKQKTPIKKIVTAKFRLDDFAEAIDTASKADHNIKVIIDYEIE
;
A
#
# COMPACT_ATOMS: atom_id res chain seq x y z
N ALA A 1 -1.90 3.57 6.50
CA ALA A 1 -0.97 2.58 7.08
C ALA A 1 -0.52 3.06 8.45
N SER A 2 -0.72 2.28 9.48
CA SER A 2 -0.26 2.59 10.82
C SER A 2 1.00 1.80 11.14
N ARG A 3 1.91 2.42 11.87
CA ARG A 3 3.14 1.82 12.36
C ARG A 3 3.18 1.94 13.88
N SER A 4 3.53 0.88 14.58
CA SER A 4 3.89 0.95 15.99
C SER A 4 5.40 0.92 16.17
N ALA A 5 5.92 1.71 17.12
CA ALA A 5 7.35 1.84 17.35
C ALA A 5 7.98 0.54 17.89
N ASP A 6 7.22 -0.24 18.61
CA ASP A 6 7.64 -1.44 19.32
C ASP A 6 7.08 -2.75 18.74
N GLY A 7 5.83 -2.70 18.30
CA GLY A 7 5.13 -3.86 17.76
C GLY A 7 5.33 -4.08 16.28
N GLN A 8 5.88 -3.09 15.58
CA GLN A 8 6.16 -3.17 14.15
C GLN A 8 4.96 -3.67 13.34
N ILE A 9 3.82 -3.05 13.59
CA ILE A 9 2.60 -3.30 12.85
C ILE A 9 2.52 -2.31 11.70
N TYR A 10 2.26 -2.80 10.51
CA TYR A 10 2.14 -2.00 9.30
C TYR A 10 0.78 -2.22 8.64
N GLY A 11 0.20 -1.14 8.13
CA GLY A 11 -1.08 -1.21 7.44
C GLY A 11 -2.16 -1.83 8.29
N ASN A 12 -2.76 -2.90 7.83
CA ASN A 12 -3.95 -3.56 8.40
C ASN A 12 -3.76 -4.25 9.76
N GLY A 13 -2.77 -3.87 10.55
CA GLY A 13 -2.52 -4.46 11.86
C GLY A 13 -1.74 -5.78 11.83
N TYR A 14 -1.22 -6.18 10.70
CA TYR A 14 -0.34 -7.34 10.61
C TYR A 14 1.03 -7.03 11.24
N PRO A 15 1.55 -7.93 12.07
CA PRO A 15 2.87 -7.76 12.64
C PRO A 15 3.94 -7.75 11.54
N PHE A 16 4.93 -6.87 11.70
CA PHE A 16 6.06 -6.87 10.80
C PHE A 16 6.87 -8.16 10.97
N PRO A 17 7.36 -8.76 9.87
CA PRO A 17 8.11 -10.02 9.95
C PRO A 17 9.36 -9.90 10.84
N MET A 18 9.77 -11.02 11.40
CA MET A 18 10.95 -11.10 12.25
C MET A 18 12.16 -10.44 11.58
N LYS A 19 12.89 -9.64 12.33
CA LYS A 19 14.11 -9.00 11.86
C LYS A 19 15.20 -10.01 11.60
N LYS A 20 15.96 -9.77 10.56
CA LYS A 20 17.15 -10.53 10.21
C LYS A 20 18.37 -9.59 10.18
N ALA A 21 19.50 -10.03 10.68
CA ALA A 21 20.71 -9.24 10.60
C ALA A 21 21.14 -9.04 9.15
N ASN A 22 21.44 -7.79 8.77
CA ASN A 22 22.06 -7.49 7.49
C ASN A 22 23.52 -7.99 7.54
N MET A 23 23.91 -8.82 6.59
CA MET A 23 25.21 -9.47 6.56
C MET A 23 26.40 -8.49 6.53
N LEU A 24 26.22 -7.32 5.93
CA LEU A 24 27.30 -6.34 5.78
C LEU A 24 27.38 -5.35 6.93
N THR A 25 26.25 -4.98 7.51
CA THR A 25 26.17 -3.95 8.54
C THR A 25 25.92 -4.47 9.95
N GLY A 26 25.55 -5.74 10.09
CA GLY A 26 25.11 -6.35 11.34
C GLY A 26 23.80 -5.79 11.90
N LYS A 27 23.21 -4.78 11.26
CA LYS A 27 21.96 -4.16 11.69
C LYS A 27 20.79 -5.10 11.46
N GLN A 28 19.86 -5.11 12.39
CA GLN A 28 18.61 -5.87 12.24
C GLN A 28 17.75 -5.21 11.17
N ALA A 29 17.38 -5.98 10.17
CA ALA A 29 16.48 -5.58 9.10
C ALA A 29 15.20 -6.43 9.12
N PRO A 30 14.06 -5.89 8.68
CA PRO A 30 12.87 -6.69 8.48
C PRO A 30 13.12 -7.83 7.49
N ASN A 31 12.67 -9.04 7.82
CA ASN A 31 12.83 -10.19 6.93
C ASN A 31 11.70 -10.21 5.87
N VAL A 32 11.65 -9.16 5.06
CA VAL A 32 10.66 -8.98 3.99
C VAL A 32 11.33 -9.24 2.65
N ASP A 33 10.74 -10.11 1.85
CA ASP A 33 11.22 -10.42 0.50
C ASP A 33 10.63 -9.49 -0.55
N LEU A 34 9.38 -9.04 -0.34
CA LEU A 34 8.65 -8.18 -1.26
C LEU A 34 7.83 -7.15 -0.50
N TYR A 35 8.02 -5.89 -0.85
CA TYR A 35 7.12 -4.81 -0.51
C TYR A 35 6.21 -4.47 -1.69
N VAL A 36 4.91 -4.38 -1.44
CA VAL A 36 3.95 -3.85 -2.41
C VAL A 36 3.45 -2.51 -1.86
N ASP A 37 3.81 -1.43 -2.54
CA ASP A 37 3.35 -0.11 -2.15
C ASP A 37 2.14 0.30 -2.98
N ALA A 38 0.98 0.29 -2.36
CA ALA A 38 -0.28 0.78 -2.89
C ALA A 38 -0.80 2.03 -2.14
N ALA A 39 -0.02 2.53 -1.17
CA ALA A 39 -0.42 3.64 -0.31
C ALA A 39 0.13 5.00 -0.78
N GLY A 40 1.29 5.03 -1.43
CA GLY A 40 1.95 6.26 -1.85
C GLY A 40 2.45 7.14 -0.71
N ALA A 41 2.69 6.53 0.45
CA ALA A 41 3.22 7.23 1.63
C ALA A 41 4.75 7.32 1.55
N ALA A 42 5.28 8.41 1.00
CA ALA A 42 6.70 8.60 0.77
C ALA A 42 7.59 8.28 1.98
N PRO A 43 7.30 8.75 3.20
CA PRO A 43 8.14 8.44 4.35
C PRO A 43 8.19 6.95 4.68
N LEU A 44 7.07 6.24 4.48
CA LEU A 44 6.99 4.80 4.73
C LEU A 44 7.83 4.01 3.73
N LEU A 45 7.72 4.32 2.44
CA LEU A 45 8.52 3.66 1.40
C LEU A 45 10.02 3.93 1.61
N GLN A 46 10.41 5.17 1.91
CA GLN A 46 11.79 5.53 2.21
C GLN A 46 12.34 4.74 3.39
N GLU A 47 11.56 4.58 4.45
CA GLU A 47 11.96 3.79 5.60
C GLU A 47 12.09 2.30 5.26
N CYS A 48 11.11 1.73 4.55
CA CYS A 48 11.20 0.35 4.06
C CYS A 48 12.45 0.13 3.23
N PHE A 49 12.80 1.11 2.39
CA PHE A 49 14.00 1.05 1.55
C PHE A 49 15.29 1.12 2.37
N ASN A 50 15.33 2.00 3.38
CA ASN A 50 16.50 2.19 4.24
C ASN A 50 16.75 1.01 5.17
N SER A 51 15.69 0.30 5.58
CA SER A 51 15.76 -0.82 6.53
C SER A 51 15.74 -2.19 5.87
N ALA A 52 15.66 -2.27 4.55
CA ALA A 52 15.54 -3.52 3.82
C ALA A 52 16.72 -4.47 4.00
N LYS A 53 16.44 -5.75 3.90
CA LYS A 53 17.49 -6.75 3.75
C LYS A 53 18.02 -6.78 2.30
N HIS A 54 19.14 -7.45 2.10
CA HIS A 54 19.69 -7.68 0.76
C HIS A 54 18.70 -8.45 -0.14
N GLY A 55 18.59 -8.03 -1.38
CA GLY A 55 17.74 -8.66 -2.41
C GLY A 55 16.24 -8.41 -2.24
N THR A 56 15.83 -7.48 -1.38
CA THR A 56 14.41 -7.10 -1.22
C THR A 56 13.85 -6.55 -2.52
N LYS A 57 12.65 -7.00 -2.89
CA LYS A 57 11.93 -6.53 -4.07
C LYS A 57 10.87 -5.50 -3.69
N TYR A 58 10.62 -4.57 -4.60
CA TYR A 58 9.59 -3.54 -4.45
C TYR A 58 8.70 -3.50 -5.69
N SER A 59 7.40 -3.62 -5.49
CA SER A 59 6.38 -3.35 -6.51
C SER A 59 5.66 -2.06 -6.16
N ILE A 60 5.87 -1.03 -6.96
CA ILE A 60 5.29 0.30 -6.74
C ILE A 60 4.04 0.42 -7.61
N VAL A 61 2.89 0.38 -6.97
CA VAL A 61 1.56 0.55 -7.60
C VAL A 61 1.03 1.96 -7.34
N ALA A 62 1.46 2.56 -6.24
CA ALA A 62 1.01 3.88 -5.82
C ALA A 62 1.54 5.00 -6.73
N VAL A 63 0.75 6.08 -6.82
CA VAL A 63 1.12 7.31 -7.49
C VAL A 63 1.67 8.31 -6.47
N TYR A 64 2.83 8.88 -6.75
CA TYR A 64 3.47 9.87 -5.90
C TYR A 64 3.36 11.26 -6.50
N GLY A 65 2.81 12.19 -5.73
CA GLY A 65 2.74 13.60 -6.10
C GLY A 65 4.01 14.40 -5.77
N LYS A 66 4.98 13.76 -5.08
CA LYS A 66 6.23 14.39 -4.66
C LYS A 66 7.41 13.52 -5.03
N MET A 67 8.58 14.15 -5.17
CA MET A 67 9.84 13.42 -5.38
C MET A 67 10.16 12.54 -4.16
N LEU A 68 10.68 11.36 -4.44
CA LEU A 68 11.21 10.44 -3.43
C LEU A 68 12.73 10.55 -3.39
N GLU A 69 13.29 10.62 -2.21
CA GLU A 69 14.73 10.63 -2.01
C GLU A 69 15.20 9.32 -1.40
N PHE A 70 16.19 8.70 -2.01
CA PHE A 70 16.79 7.47 -1.53
C PHE A 70 18.28 7.65 -1.32
N ALA A 71 18.79 7.09 -0.23
CA ALA A 71 20.23 7.01 -0.01
C ALA A 71 20.87 6.08 -1.05
N GLY A 72 21.64 6.63 -1.99
CA GLY A 72 22.25 5.88 -3.09
C GLY A 72 23.08 4.67 -2.65
N GLY A 73 23.74 4.75 -1.51
CA GLY A 73 24.49 3.63 -0.93
C GLY A 73 23.64 2.39 -0.61
N ASN A 74 22.32 2.55 -0.47
CA ASN A 74 21.43 1.41 -0.22
C ASN A 74 21.23 0.55 -1.46
N PHE A 75 21.36 1.11 -2.66
CA PHE A 75 21.31 0.34 -3.90
C PHE A 75 22.47 -0.66 -4.00
N ILE A 76 23.67 -0.22 -3.62
CA ILE A 76 24.86 -1.10 -3.65
C ILE A 76 24.81 -2.12 -2.52
N ARG A 77 24.40 -1.67 -1.32
CA ARG A 77 24.41 -2.53 -0.12
C ARG A 77 23.33 -3.59 -0.10
N ASN A 78 22.13 -3.24 -0.58
CA ASN A 78 20.96 -4.07 -0.43
C ASN A 78 20.52 -4.71 -1.75
N GLU A 79 21.11 -4.31 -2.87
CA GLU A 79 20.78 -4.80 -4.22
C GLU A 79 19.26 -4.93 -4.45
N PRO A 80 18.46 -3.88 -4.18
CA PRO A 80 17.02 -3.97 -4.29
C PRO A 80 16.58 -4.06 -5.75
N VAL A 81 15.51 -4.81 -5.98
CA VAL A 81 14.83 -4.82 -7.27
C VAL A 81 13.58 -3.96 -7.14
N VAL A 82 13.56 -2.82 -7.85
CA VAL A 82 12.41 -1.90 -7.84
C VAL A 82 11.70 -1.95 -9.18
N ARG A 83 10.41 -2.22 -9.15
CA ARG A 83 9.56 -2.26 -10.33
C ARG A 83 8.30 -1.41 -10.11
N GLY A 84 8.03 -0.52 -11.06
CA GLY A 84 6.74 0.17 -11.15
C GLY A 84 5.70 -0.76 -11.78
N SER A 85 4.45 -0.56 -11.38
CA SER A 85 3.29 -1.21 -11.98
C SER A 85 2.26 -0.14 -12.27
N THR A 86 1.81 -0.03 -13.50
CA THR A 86 0.79 0.94 -13.90
C THR A 86 -0.24 0.26 -14.79
N ALA A 87 -1.48 0.67 -14.59
CA ALA A 87 -2.64 0.13 -15.31
C ALA A 87 -2.80 -1.41 -15.16
N TYR A 88 -3.75 -1.93 -15.87
CA TYR A 88 -4.07 -3.35 -15.91
C TYR A 88 -4.71 -3.68 -17.28
N ASP A 89 -4.54 -4.89 -17.71
CA ASP A 89 -5.13 -5.41 -18.94
C ASP A 89 -6.48 -6.10 -18.69
N HIS A 90 -7.12 -6.54 -19.76
CA HIS A 90 -8.40 -7.22 -19.68
C HIS A 90 -8.34 -8.55 -18.89
N ALA A 91 -7.21 -9.25 -18.96
CA ALA A 91 -7.04 -10.52 -18.26
C ALA A 91 -7.04 -10.30 -16.74
N ILE A 92 -6.32 -9.29 -16.26
CA ILE A 92 -6.28 -8.92 -14.84
C ILE A 92 -7.66 -8.50 -14.34
N ILE A 93 -8.41 -7.69 -15.14
CA ILE A 93 -9.78 -7.29 -14.77
C ILE A 93 -10.66 -8.53 -14.61
N THR A 94 -10.62 -9.45 -15.57
CA THR A 94 -11.41 -10.67 -15.53
C THR A 94 -11.08 -11.52 -14.30
N GLU A 95 -9.80 -11.68 -13.98
CA GLU A 95 -9.36 -12.40 -12.80
C GLU A 95 -9.86 -11.76 -11.49
N VAL A 96 -9.82 -10.42 -11.39
CA VAL A 96 -10.30 -9.68 -10.23
C VAL A 96 -11.81 -9.83 -10.07
N ILE A 97 -12.59 -9.72 -11.16
CA ILE A 97 -14.04 -9.93 -11.16
C ILE A 97 -14.38 -11.34 -10.70
N ASP A 98 -13.73 -12.34 -11.26
CA ASP A 98 -13.87 -13.74 -10.87
C ASP A 98 -13.59 -13.96 -9.38
N HIS A 99 -12.55 -13.29 -8.86
CA HIS A 99 -12.18 -13.36 -7.47
C HIS A 99 -13.25 -12.75 -6.55
N ILE A 100 -13.82 -11.63 -6.97
CA ILE A 100 -14.92 -10.95 -6.27
C ILE A 100 -16.18 -11.85 -6.26
N ILE A 101 -16.58 -12.39 -7.42
CA ILE A 101 -17.76 -13.25 -7.56
C ILE A 101 -17.63 -14.49 -6.68
N LYS A 102 -16.47 -15.10 -6.64
CA LYS A 102 -16.19 -16.27 -5.78
C LYS A 102 -16.10 -15.91 -4.29
N GLN A 103 -16.38 -14.67 -3.93
CA GLN A 103 -16.36 -14.14 -2.55
C GLN A 103 -15.08 -14.40 -1.77
N LYS A 104 -13.97 -14.53 -2.46
CA LYS A 104 -12.67 -14.72 -1.82
C LYS A 104 -12.17 -13.47 -1.11
N THR A 105 -12.73 -12.31 -1.46
CA THR A 105 -12.37 -11.01 -0.88
C THR A 105 -13.62 -10.26 -0.45
N PRO A 106 -13.71 -9.77 0.79
CA PRO A 106 -14.89 -9.07 1.30
C PRO A 106 -14.95 -7.62 0.81
N ILE A 107 -14.99 -7.43 -0.52
CA ILE A 107 -14.85 -6.12 -1.16
C ILE A 107 -15.96 -5.13 -0.75
N LYS A 108 -17.16 -5.61 -0.42
CA LYS A 108 -18.25 -4.75 0.05
C LYS A 108 -17.91 -3.99 1.33
N LYS A 109 -16.99 -4.52 2.15
CA LYS A 109 -16.57 -3.88 3.41
C LYS A 109 -15.68 -2.65 3.20
N ILE A 110 -15.12 -2.45 2.02
CA ILE A 110 -14.33 -1.25 1.74
C ILE A 110 -15.19 -0.01 1.46
N VAL A 111 -16.46 -0.20 1.08
CA VAL A 111 -17.40 0.92 0.90
C VAL A 111 -17.82 1.40 2.28
N THR A 112 -17.33 2.57 2.67
CA THR A 112 -17.55 3.15 4.00
C THR A 112 -18.62 4.23 4.02
N ALA A 113 -18.89 4.86 2.89
CA ALA A 113 -19.95 5.85 2.77
C ALA A 113 -20.58 5.81 1.37
N LYS A 114 -21.89 6.12 1.32
CA LYS A 114 -22.69 6.21 0.10
C LYS A 114 -23.44 7.54 0.11
N PHE A 115 -23.48 8.19 -1.03
CA PHE A 115 -24.17 9.46 -1.22
C PHE A 115 -25.02 9.43 -2.46
N ARG A 116 -26.06 10.24 -2.47
CA ARG A 116 -26.84 10.56 -3.69
C ARG A 116 -26.02 11.46 -4.62
N LEU A 117 -26.39 11.54 -5.87
CA LEU A 117 -25.74 12.45 -6.80
C LEU A 117 -25.87 13.92 -6.37
N ASP A 118 -27.03 14.29 -5.81
CA ASP A 118 -27.30 15.65 -5.34
C ASP A 118 -26.37 16.07 -4.20
N ASP A 119 -25.85 15.12 -3.43
CA ASP A 119 -24.94 15.32 -2.30
C ASP A 119 -23.47 15.18 -2.71
N PHE A 120 -23.16 15.36 -4.00
CA PHE A 120 -21.81 15.16 -4.56
C PHE A 120 -20.72 15.95 -3.84
N ALA A 121 -21.01 17.21 -3.49
CA ALA A 121 -20.04 18.05 -2.77
C ALA A 121 -19.67 17.49 -1.40
N GLU A 122 -20.65 16.96 -0.66
CA GLU A 122 -20.44 16.30 0.62
C GLU A 122 -19.68 14.98 0.46
N ALA A 123 -19.96 14.24 -0.61
CA ALA A 123 -19.24 13.02 -0.94
C ALA A 123 -17.74 13.28 -1.16
N ILE A 124 -17.39 14.35 -1.88
CA ILE A 124 -15.99 14.75 -2.10
C ILE A 124 -15.33 15.18 -0.78
N ASP A 125 -15.99 16.00 0.04
CA ASP A 125 -15.46 16.40 1.35
C ASP A 125 -15.22 15.17 2.24
N THR A 126 -16.15 14.23 2.25
CA THR A 126 -16.04 12.97 3.01
C THR A 126 -14.89 12.11 2.48
N ALA A 127 -14.74 11.98 1.16
CA ALA A 127 -13.66 11.21 0.56
C ALA A 127 -12.27 11.80 0.86
N SER A 128 -12.19 13.12 1.06
CA SER A 128 -10.92 13.79 1.42
C SER A 128 -10.44 13.44 2.84
N LYS A 129 -11.33 12.98 3.72
CA LYS A 129 -11.05 12.58 5.10
C LYS A 129 -10.63 11.12 5.17
N ALA A 130 -9.43 10.82 4.68
CA ALA A 130 -8.91 9.46 4.49
C ALA A 130 -8.74 8.65 5.79
N ASP A 131 -8.73 9.30 6.95
CA ASP A 131 -8.57 8.65 8.26
C ASP A 131 -9.79 7.78 8.63
N HIS A 132 -10.95 8.09 8.09
CA HIS A 132 -12.22 7.44 8.43
C HIS A 132 -12.89 6.76 7.26
N ASN A 133 -12.44 7.04 6.02
CA ASN A 133 -13.07 6.54 4.80
C ASN A 133 -12.09 5.76 3.94
N ILE A 134 -12.50 4.57 3.50
CA ILE A 134 -11.75 3.74 2.57
C ILE A 134 -12.26 3.98 1.14
N LYS A 135 -13.57 3.88 0.95
CA LYS A 135 -14.22 4.09 -0.33
C LYS A 135 -15.55 4.80 -0.16
N VAL A 136 -15.65 5.96 -0.77
CA VAL A 136 -16.91 6.72 -0.89
C VAL A 136 -17.45 6.52 -2.30
N ILE A 137 -18.73 6.24 -2.43
CA ILE A 137 -19.40 6.04 -3.73
C ILE A 137 -20.64 6.91 -3.85
N ILE A 138 -20.96 7.28 -5.08
CA ILE A 138 -22.27 7.81 -5.44
C ILE A 138 -23.16 6.61 -5.82
N ASP A 139 -24.26 6.48 -5.11
CA ASP A 139 -25.22 5.39 -5.32
C ASP A 139 -26.51 5.97 -5.89
N TYR A 140 -26.85 5.57 -7.09
CA TYR A 140 -28.04 6.05 -7.82
C TYR A 140 -29.34 5.37 -7.37
N GLU A 141 -29.24 4.34 -6.54
CA GLU A 141 -30.40 3.57 -6.05
C GLU A 141 -30.87 4.06 -4.68
N ILE A 142 -30.20 5.01 -4.05
CA ILE A 142 -30.63 5.60 -2.77
C ILE A 142 -31.71 6.64 -3.08
N GLU A 143 -32.95 6.41 -2.59
CA GLU A 143 -34.08 7.36 -2.63
C GLU A 143 -33.93 8.50 -1.62
#